data_93640d8e0a64645778122ef97f43f13a
#
_entry.id   93640d8e0a64645778122ef97f43f13a
#
_cell.length_a   1.000
_cell.length_b   1.000
_cell.length_c   1.000
_cell.angle_alpha   90.00
_cell.angle_beta   90.00
_cell.angle_gamma   90.00
#
_symmetry.space_group_name_H-M   'P 1'
#
loop_
_entity.id
_entity.type
_entity.pdbx_description
1 polymer ?
#
loop_
_entity_poly.entity_id
_entity_poly.type
_entity_poly.pdbx_seq_one_letter_code
_entity_poly.pdbx_strand_id
1 'polypeptide(L)'
;TVRDVATVMQRKEMIRRITSEITEYLEELGSEGRLLALQVEDLVRGSASERALVMRDYIANPDDLARVEAELSSLGSERIVDLTAISNILGLDVYEVADLDREITPRGVRALSLVPHLSWSAIKVVSAHFNSLPQLRAATVEDLEELEGIGPYRAKLITENLAHQAQAVSAGIVGW
;
A
#
# COMPACT_ATOMS: atom_id res chain seq x y z
N THR A 1 4.87 -9.97 -8.45
CA THR A 1 4.98 -9.44 -9.82
C THR A 1 4.22 -8.13 -9.99
N VAL A 2 4.46 -7.42 -11.09
CA VAL A 2 3.69 -6.22 -11.50
C VAL A 2 2.20 -6.56 -11.59
N ARG A 3 1.86 -7.72 -12.16
CA ARG A 3 0.49 -8.24 -12.26
C ARG A 3 -0.21 -8.30 -10.89
N ASP A 4 0.46 -8.82 -9.89
CA ASP A 4 -0.12 -8.97 -8.54
C ASP A 4 -0.43 -7.60 -7.95
N VAL A 5 0.51 -6.66 -8.05
CA VAL A 5 0.32 -5.28 -7.57
C VAL A 5 -0.83 -4.60 -8.29
N ALA A 6 -0.87 -4.66 -9.63
CA ALA A 6 -1.94 -4.09 -10.43
C ALA A 6 -3.30 -4.72 -10.09
N THR A 7 -3.37 -6.04 -9.88
CA THR A 7 -4.59 -6.74 -9.48
C THR A 7 -5.07 -6.31 -8.11
N VAL A 8 -4.17 -6.15 -7.14
CA VAL A 8 -4.53 -5.63 -5.81
C VAL A 8 -5.06 -4.21 -5.91
N MET A 9 -4.40 -3.34 -6.68
CA MET A 9 -4.84 -1.96 -6.87
C MET A 9 -6.19 -1.88 -7.60
N GLN A 10 -6.40 -2.71 -8.64
CA GLN A 10 -7.68 -2.86 -9.32
C GLN A 10 -8.81 -3.18 -8.33
N ARG A 11 -8.63 -4.23 -7.53
CA ARG A 11 -9.63 -4.67 -6.54
C ARG A 11 -9.92 -3.58 -5.51
N LYS A 12 -8.89 -2.91 -5.00
CA LYS A 12 -9.04 -1.83 -4.03
C LYS A 12 -9.79 -0.62 -4.62
N GLU A 13 -9.51 -0.27 -5.86
CA GLU A 13 -10.23 0.80 -6.56
C GLU A 13 -11.68 0.44 -6.84
N MET A 14 -11.97 -0.80 -7.25
CA MET A 14 -13.34 -1.29 -7.43
C MET A 14 -14.13 -1.26 -6.12
N ILE A 15 -13.54 -1.71 -5.00
CA ILE A 15 -14.16 -1.63 -3.68
C ILE A 15 -14.50 -0.18 -3.34
N ARG A 16 -13.56 0.75 -3.54
CA ARG A 16 -13.78 2.18 -3.27
C ARG A 16 -14.98 2.72 -4.07
N ARG A 17 -15.07 2.42 -5.36
CA ARG A 17 -16.16 2.88 -6.23
C ARG A 17 -17.51 2.32 -5.80
N ILE A 18 -17.60 1.01 -5.61
CA ILE A 18 -18.81 0.34 -5.16
C ILE A 18 -19.26 0.91 -3.81
N THR A 19 -18.32 1.12 -2.89
CA THR A 19 -18.62 1.72 -1.59
C THR A 19 -19.18 3.14 -1.73
N SER A 20 -18.59 3.96 -2.63
CA SER A 20 -19.09 5.32 -2.89
C SER A 20 -20.52 5.31 -3.41
N GLU A 21 -20.80 4.47 -4.42
CA GLU A 21 -22.15 4.31 -4.98
C GLU A 21 -23.17 3.84 -3.93
N ILE A 22 -22.81 2.83 -3.14
CA ILE A 22 -23.69 2.35 -2.06
C ILE A 22 -23.96 3.47 -1.05
N THR A 23 -22.95 4.23 -0.67
CA THR A 23 -23.10 5.32 0.30
C THR A 23 -24.05 6.40 -0.23
N GLU A 24 -23.95 6.76 -1.50
CA GLU A 24 -24.86 7.72 -2.14
C GLU A 24 -26.32 7.22 -2.08
N TYR A 25 -26.59 5.95 -2.40
CA TYR A 25 -27.93 5.36 -2.28
C TYR A 25 -28.44 5.31 -0.82
N LEU A 26 -27.55 5.03 0.13
CA LEU A 26 -27.92 4.96 1.54
C LEU A 26 -28.24 6.36 2.12
N GLU A 27 -27.61 7.41 1.62
CA GLU A 27 -27.94 8.80 1.95
C GLU A 27 -29.36 9.17 1.49
N GLU A 28 -29.79 8.72 0.30
CA GLU A 28 -31.13 8.93 -0.22
C GLU A 28 -32.21 8.23 0.62
N LEU A 29 -31.89 7.09 1.26
CA LEU A 29 -32.78 6.35 2.16
C LEU A 29 -32.92 7.01 3.56
N GLY A 30 -32.11 8.00 3.87
CA GLY A 30 -32.20 8.78 5.12
C GLY A 30 -31.98 7.92 6.37
N SER A 31 -32.97 7.92 7.29
CA SER A 31 -32.84 7.22 8.57
C SER A 31 -32.76 5.70 8.44
N GLU A 32 -33.40 5.11 7.45
CA GLU A 32 -33.38 3.66 7.20
C GLU A 32 -32.02 3.20 6.66
N GLY A 33 -31.36 4.03 5.85
CA GLY A 33 -30.03 3.76 5.33
C GLY A 33 -28.90 3.84 6.35
N ARG A 34 -29.10 4.53 7.46
CA ARG A 34 -28.03 4.84 8.44
C ARG A 34 -27.38 3.60 9.05
N LEU A 35 -28.16 2.58 9.41
CA LEU A 35 -27.64 1.33 9.97
C LEU A 35 -26.84 0.56 8.91
N LEU A 36 -27.35 0.51 7.68
CA LEU A 36 -26.64 -0.14 6.56
C LEU A 36 -25.35 0.59 6.21
N ALA A 37 -25.32 1.93 6.26
CA ALA A 37 -24.12 2.72 6.05
C ALA A 37 -23.01 2.35 7.06
N LEU A 38 -23.34 2.20 8.34
CA LEU A 38 -22.41 1.75 9.37
C LEU A 38 -21.87 0.34 9.09
N GLN A 39 -22.72 -0.58 8.63
CA GLN A 39 -22.29 -1.94 8.27
C GLN A 39 -21.34 -1.94 7.07
N VAL A 40 -21.61 -1.12 6.04
CA VAL A 40 -20.72 -0.96 4.89
C VAL A 40 -19.39 -0.36 5.32
N GLU A 41 -19.40 0.67 6.16
CA GLU A 41 -18.17 1.28 6.70
C GLU A 41 -17.33 0.24 7.46
N ASP A 42 -17.95 -0.61 8.28
CA ASP A 42 -17.24 -1.68 9.00
C ASP A 42 -16.63 -2.71 8.05
N LEU A 43 -17.36 -3.11 7.00
CA LEU A 43 -16.87 -4.07 5.99
C LEU A 43 -15.65 -3.57 5.21
N VAL A 44 -15.60 -2.27 4.91
CA VAL A 44 -14.50 -1.68 4.13
C VAL A 44 -13.44 -1.01 4.99
N ARG A 45 -13.59 -1.09 6.31
CA ARG A 45 -12.65 -0.50 7.28
C ARG A 45 -11.23 -0.96 6.99
N GLY A 46 -10.31 -0.02 6.91
CA GLY A 46 -8.91 -0.27 6.59
C GLY A 46 -8.59 -0.41 5.10
N SER A 47 -9.58 -0.64 4.22
CA SER A 47 -9.31 -0.82 2.79
C SER A 47 -8.65 0.40 2.14
N ALA A 48 -9.06 1.62 2.51
CA ALA A 48 -8.45 2.85 2.01
C ALA A 48 -7.01 3.02 2.51
N SER A 49 -6.75 2.71 3.78
CA SER A 49 -5.40 2.77 4.35
C SER A 49 -4.47 1.75 3.69
N GLU A 50 -4.94 0.51 3.51
CA GLU A 50 -4.18 -0.53 2.81
C GLU A 50 -3.89 -0.15 1.35
N ARG A 51 -4.87 0.43 0.63
CA ARG A 51 -4.68 0.94 -0.72
C ARG A 51 -3.55 1.98 -0.76
N ALA A 52 -3.58 2.95 0.15
CA ALA A 52 -2.56 3.98 0.24
C ALA A 52 -1.17 3.40 0.55
N LEU A 53 -1.08 2.39 1.43
CA LEU A 53 0.18 1.72 1.74
C LEU A 53 0.73 0.92 0.56
N VAL A 54 -0.14 0.20 -0.20
CA VAL A 54 0.28 -0.52 -1.42
C VAL A 54 0.81 0.47 -2.46
N MET A 55 0.10 1.58 -2.71
CA MET A 55 0.61 2.60 -3.62
C MET A 55 1.99 3.11 -3.20
N ARG A 56 2.18 3.46 -1.93
CA ARG A 56 3.47 3.96 -1.42
C ARG A 56 4.60 2.93 -1.51
N ASP A 57 4.29 1.64 -1.45
CA ASP A 57 5.28 0.58 -1.62
C ASP A 57 5.75 0.41 -3.07
N TYR A 58 4.88 0.71 -4.06
CA TYR A 58 5.16 0.29 -5.43
C TYR A 58 5.12 1.41 -6.48
N ILE A 59 4.63 2.62 -6.19
CA ILE A 59 4.75 3.72 -7.17
C ILE A 59 6.22 4.02 -7.45
N ALA A 60 6.56 4.29 -8.70
CA ALA A 60 7.94 4.53 -9.08
C ALA A 60 8.53 5.76 -8.38
N ASN A 61 7.79 6.85 -8.33
CA ASN A 61 8.19 8.08 -7.62
C ASN A 61 7.19 8.40 -6.49
N PRO A 62 7.64 8.43 -5.20
CA PRO A 62 6.78 8.76 -4.06
C PRO A 62 6.09 10.12 -4.14
N ASP A 63 6.68 11.09 -4.84
CA ASP A 63 6.12 12.43 -5.00
C ASP A 63 4.89 12.44 -5.93
N ASP A 64 4.73 11.41 -6.75
CA ASP A 64 3.62 11.26 -7.70
C ASP A 64 2.33 10.72 -7.05
N LEU A 65 2.30 10.49 -5.75
CA LEU A 65 1.17 9.86 -5.07
C LEU A 65 -0.18 10.54 -5.39
N ALA A 66 -0.23 11.86 -5.31
CA ALA A 66 -1.45 12.62 -5.57
C ALA A 66 -1.90 12.49 -7.04
N ARG A 67 -0.96 12.50 -7.99
CA ARG A 67 -1.22 12.28 -9.41
C ARG A 67 -1.78 10.86 -9.63
N VAL A 68 -1.12 9.85 -9.10
CA VAL A 68 -1.54 8.45 -9.21
C VAL A 68 -2.93 8.23 -8.63
N GLU A 69 -3.23 8.82 -7.47
CA GLU A 69 -4.58 8.76 -6.88
C GLU A 69 -5.65 9.39 -7.77
N ALA A 70 -5.38 10.57 -8.34
CA ALA A 70 -6.30 11.25 -9.23
C ALA A 70 -6.54 10.46 -10.52
N GLU A 71 -5.48 9.93 -11.15
CA GLU A 71 -5.57 9.16 -12.37
C GLU A 71 -6.32 7.82 -12.17
N LEU A 72 -6.04 7.08 -11.09
CA LEU A 72 -6.78 5.86 -10.76
C LEU A 72 -8.27 6.15 -10.51
N SER A 73 -8.59 7.23 -9.81
CA SER A 73 -9.97 7.60 -9.50
C SER A 73 -10.74 8.04 -10.76
N SER A 74 -10.07 8.62 -11.75
CA SER A 74 -10.65 9.08 -13.00
C SER A 74 -10.76 8.01 -14.10
N LEU A 75 -10.17 6.81 -13.89
CA LEU A 75 -10.25 5.72 -14.87
C LEU A 75 -11.70 5.35 -15.17
N GLY A 76 -12.05 5.27 -16.46
CA GLY A 76 -13.36 4.74 -16.88
C GLY A 76 -13.54 3.26 -16.51
N SER A 77 -14.82 2.82 -16.43
CA SER A 77 -15.17 1.45 -16.04
C SER A 77 -14.57 0.38 -16.96
N GLU A 78 -14.35 0.69 -18.24
CA GLU A 78 -13.71 -0.23 -19.18
C GLU A 78 -12.19 -0.34 -18.96
N ARG A 79 -11.55 0.74 -18.50
CA ARG A 79 -10.11 0.78 -18.30
C ARG A 79 -9.67 0.26 -16.93
N ILE A 80 -10.57 0.20 -15.95
CA ILE A 80 -10.24 -0.36 -14.63
C ILE A 80 -9.95 -1.87 -14.69
N VAL A 81 -10.41 -2.58 -15.72
CA VAL A 81 -10.10 -4.00 -15.91
C VAL A 81 -8.77 -4.24 -16.63
N ASP A 82 -8.17 -3.20 -17.18
CA ASP A 82 -6.88 -3.25 -17.87
C ASP A 82 -5.72 -3.09 -16.87
N LEU A 83 -5.06 -4.20 -16.53
CA LEU A 83 -3.91 -4.21 -15.62
C LEU A 83 -2.72 -3.41 -16.16
N THR A 84 -2.55 -3.32 -17.49
CA THR A 84 -1.51 -2.54 -18.13
C THR A 84 -1.72 -1.04 -17.85
N ALA A 85 -2.97 -0.57 -18.00
CA ALA A 85 -3.32 0.81 -17.69
C ALA A 85 -3.05 1.16 -16.21
N ILE A 86 -3.45 0.28 -15.30
CA ILE A 86 -3.20 0.47 -13.85
C ILE A 86 -1.68 0.49 -13.55
N SER A 87 -0.93 -0.44 -14.13
CA SER A 87 0.53 -0.52 -13.94
C SER A 87 1.23 0.75 -14.40
N ASN A 88 0.85 1.28 -15.56
CA ASN A 88 1.44 2.50 -16.10
C ASN A 88 1.07 3.75 -15.29
N ILE A 89 -0.13 3.81 -14.70
CA ILE A 89 -0.48 4.88 -13.76
C ILE A 89 0.43 4.83 -12.51
N LEU A 90 0.79 3.63 -12.05
CA LEU A 90 1.73 3.44 -10.94
C LEU A 90 3.19 3.76 -11.33
N GLY A 91 3.47 3.98 -12.60
CA GLY A 91 4.83 4.23 -13.12
C GLY A 91 5.67 2.95 -13.25
N LEU A 92 5.03 1.80 -13.47
CA LEU A 92 5.72 0.51 -13.54
C LEU A 92 6.17 0.10 -14.95
N ASP A 93 6.05 1.00 -15.93
CA ASP A 93 6.55 0.85 -17.30
C ASP A 93 6.21 -0.51 -17.94
N VAL A 94 4.92 -0.72 -18.19
CA VAL A 94 4.39 -1.91 -18.86
C VAL A 94 4.06 -1.54 -20.31
N TYR A 95 4.79 -2.11 -21.26
CA TYR A 95 4.60 -1.88 -22.69
C TYR A 95 3.89 -3.03 -23.37
N GLU A 96 4.09 -4.25 -22.87
CA GLU A 96 3.44 -5.46 -23.37
C GLU A 96 2.95 -6.34 -22.21
N VAL A 97 2.06 -7.30 -22.51
CA VAL A 97 1.44 -8.16 -21.49
C VAL A 97 2.47 -8.98 -20.72
N ALA A 98 3.58 -9.35 -21.35
CA ALA A 98 4.67 -10.08 -20.73
C ALA A 98 5.35 -9.28 -19.59
N ASP A 99 5.38 -7.95 -19.67
CA ASP A 99 5.95 -7.09 -18.62
C ASP A 99 5.20 -7.21 -17.29
N LEU A 100 3.93 -7.61 -17.33
CA LEU A 100 3.14 -7.83 -16.12
C LEU A 100 3.71 -8.95 -15.25
N ASP A 101 4.44 -9.88 -15.81
CA ASP A 101 5.03 -11.01 -15.08
C ASP A 101 6.42 -10.69 -14.48
N ARG A 102 6.93 -9.48 -14.75
CA ARG A 102 8.17 -8.98 -14.16
C ARG A 102 8.06 -8.89 -12.63
N GLU A 103 9.12 -9.35 -11.95
CA GLU A 103 9.25 -9.22 -10.51
C GLU A 103 9.40 -7.75 -10.10
N ILE A 104 8.76 -7.39 -9.01
CA ILE A 104 8.81 -6.06 -8.42
C ILE A 104 9.01 -6.16 -6.91
N THR A 105 9.84 -5.29 -6.36
CA THR A 105 10.19 -5.27 -4.95
C THR A 105 9.51 -4.10 -4.23
N PRO A 106 8.80 -4.34 -3.11
CA PRO A 106 8.23 -3.26 -2.31
C PRO A 106 9.32 -2.42 -1.63
N ARG A 107 9.02 -1.16 -1.33
CA ARG A 107 9.91 -0.28 -0.55
C ARG A 107 9.96 -0.65 0.93
N GLY A 108 8.94 -1.31 1.45
CA GLY A 108 8.84 -1.68 2.85
C GLY A 108 7.95 -0.76 3.69
N VAL A 109 7.20 0.14 3.06
CA VAL A 109 6.29 1.07 3.77
C VAL A 109 5.24 0.30 4.57
N ARG A 110 4.65 -0.77 4.00
CA ARG A 110 3.69 -1.63 4.71
C ARG A 110 4.34 -2.35 5.88
N ALA A 111 5.54 -2.89 5.70
CA ALA A 111 6.26 -3.57 6.78
C ALA A 111 6.58 -2.61 7.94
N LEU A 112 7.01 -1.39 7.63
CA LEU A 112 7.27 -0.35 8.62
C LEU A 112 5.99 0.14 9.31
N SER A 113 4.85 0.17 8.61
CA SER A 113 3.56 0.59 9.21
C SER A 113 3.06 -0.37 10.29
N LEU A 114 3.54 -1.59 10.31
CA LEU A 114 3.24 -2.59 11.33
C LEU A 114 4.16 -2.50 12.57
N VAL A 115 5.21 -1.66 12.52
CA VAL A 115 6.10 -1.46 13.66
C VAL A 115 5.40 -0.57 14.69
N PRO A 116 5.19 -1.05 15.93
CA PRO A 116 4.50 -0.27 16.96
C PRO A 116 5.16 1.08 17.22
N HIS A 117 4.36 2.10 17.45
CA HIS A 117 4.84 3.45 17.82
C HIS A 117 5.79 4.13 16.82
N LEU A 118 5.90 3.62 15.59
CA LEU A 118 6.68 4.28 14.55
C LEU A 118 5.83 5.38 13.90
N SER A 119 6.31 6.62 13.96
CA SER A 119 5.61 7.76 13.36
C SER A 119 5.67 7.71 11.83
N TRP A 120 4.68 8.31 11.18
CA TRP A 120 4.66 8.40 9.72
C TRP A 120 5.89 9.13 9.13
N SER A 121 6.40 10.16 9.84
CA SER A 121 7.65 10.84 9.46
C SER A 121 8.85 9.90 9.47
N ALA A 122 8.97 9.05 10.48
CA ALA A 122 10.02 8.03 10.56
C ALA A 122 9.91 7.00 9.42
N ILE A 123 8.69 6.51 9.12
CA ILE A 123 8.45 5.59 8.00
C ILE A 123 8.93 6.20 6.68
N LYS A 124 8.61 7.47 6.43
CA LYS A 124 9.04 8.19 5.22
C LYS A 124 10.57 8.27 5.11
N VAL A 125 11.26 8.65 6.18
CA VAL A 125 12.72 8.77 6.20
C VAL A 125 13.36 7.41 5.90
N VAL A 126 12.95 6.37 6.62
CA VAL A 126 13.50 5.01 6.46
C VAL A 126 13.23 4.45 5.06
N SER A 127 11.98 4.52 4.57
CA SER A 127 11.62 3.98 3.26
C SER A 127 12.20 4.76 2.08
N ALA A 128 12.53 6.03 2.26
CA ALA A 128 13.23 6.82 1.26
C ALA A 128 14.73 6.48 1.18
N HIS A 129 15.35 6.15 2.32
CA HIS A 129 16.76 5.82 2.37
C HIS A 129 17.05 4.44 1.78
N PHE A 130 16.35 3.40 2.23
CA PHE A 130 16.64 2.02 1.82
C PHE A 130 16.04 1.61 0.48
N ASN A 131 15.09 2.33 -0.06
CA ASN A 131 14.46 2.13 -1.37
C ASN A 131 13.83 0.75 -1.64
N SER A 132 14.16 -0.28 -0.85
CA SER A 132 13.58 -1.62 -1.00
C SER A 132 13.53 -2.39 0.31
N LEU A 133 12.52 -3.25 0.46
CA LEU A 133 12.35 -4.09 1.64
C LEU A 133 13.53 -5.05 1.91
N PRO A 134 14.17 -5.69 0.90
CA PRO A 134 15.38 -6.47 1.13
C PRO A 134 16.53 -5.66 1.71
N GLN A 135 16.80 -4.45 1.19
CA GLN A 135 17.83 -3.55 1.73
C GLN A 135 17.50 -3.15 3.16
N LEU A 136 16.25 -2.78 3.41
CA LEU A 136 15.77 -2.43 4.75
C LEU A 136 15.92 -3.58 5.75
N ARG A 137 15.66 -4.83 5.33
CA ARG A 137 15.85 -6.02 6.18
C ARG A 137 17.30 -6.35 6.45
N ALA A 138 18.20 -5.98 5.56
CA ALA A 138 19.63 -6.18 5.71
C ALA A 138 20.31 -5.06 6.53
N ALA A 139 19.61 -3.96 6.79
CA ALA A 139 20.14 -2.82 7.55
C ALA A 139 20.40 -3.21 9.01
N THR A 140 21.53 -2.74 9.53
CA THR A 140 21.89 -2.86 10.93
C THR A 140 21.20 -1.79 11.79
N VAL A 141 21.30 -1.91 13.11
CA VAL A 141 20.83 -0.86 14.03
C VAL A 141 21.60 0.44 13.80
N GLU A 142 22.90 0.33 13.58
CA GLU A 142 23.80 1.46 13.33
C GLU A 142 23.42 2.20 12.04
N ASP A 143 23.13 1.49 10.96
CA ASP A 143 22.70 2.10 9.69
C ASP A 143 21.38 2.89 9.86
N LEU A 144 20.48 2.40 10.70
CA LEU A 144 19.21 3.06 10.98
C LEU A 144 19.39 4.29 11.88
N GLU A 145 20.35 4.25 12.82
CA GLU A 145 20.64 5.38 13.72
C GLU A 145 21.25 6.59 12.99
N GLU A 146 21.86 6.41 11.84
CA GLU A 146 22.36 7.49 10.99
C GLU A 146 21.24 8.36 10.41
N LEU A 147 20.00 7.85 10.42
CA LEU A 147 18.85 8.56 9.84
C LEU A 147 18.28 9.59 10.80
N GLU A 148 17.96 10.76 10.25
CA GLU A 148 17.37 11.85 11.03
C GLU A 148 16.06 11.41 11.72
N GLY A 149 16.01 11.59 13.03
CA GLY A 149 14.84 11.26 13.85
C GLY A 149 14.69 9.78 14.20
N ILE A 150 15.68 8.94 13.85
CA ILE A 150 15.73 7.52 14.24
C ILE A 150 16.81 7.36 15.32
N GLY A 151 16.41 7.35 16.58
CA GLY A 151 17.33 7.06 17.68
C GLY A 151 17.44 5.56 17.97
N PRO A 152 18.37 5.14 18.88
CA PRO A 152 18.67 3.74 19.18
C PRO A 152 17.47 2.88 19.48
N TYR A 153 16.51 3.40 20.23
CA TYR A 153 15.28 2.66 20.55
C TYR A 153 14.45 2.34 19.31
N ARG A 154 14.27 3.33 18.41
CA ARG A 154 13.49 3.12 17.18
C ARG A 154 14.21 2.22 16.20
N ALA A 155 15.51 2.36 16.04
CA ALA A 155 16.34 1.52 15.20
C ALA A 155 16.23 0.05 15.61
N LYS A 156 16.41 -0.26 16.89
CA LYS A 156 16.23 -1.60 17.45
C LYS A 156 14.81 -2.14 17.25
N LEU A 157 13.79 -1.32 17.52
CA LEU A 157 12.39 -1.70 17.33
C LEU A 157 12.08 -2.07 15.87
N ILE A 158 12.59 -1.31 14.91
CA ILE A 158 12.44 -1.57 13.47
C ILE A 158 13.08 -2.92 13.12
N THR A 159 14.36 -3.12 13.49
CA THR A 159 15.11 -4.34 13.17
C THR A 159 14.44 -5.58 13.74
N GLU A 160 14.05 -5.57 15.02
CA GLU A 160 13.39 -6.70 15.67
C GLU A 160 12.03 -7.03 15.03
N ASN A 161 11.20 -6.01 14.74
CA ASN A 161 9.91 -6.25 14.11
C ASN A 161 10.03 -6.77 12.68
N LEU A 162 10.95 -6.25 11.88
CA LEU A 162 11.18 -6.74 10.52
C LEU A 162 11.69 -8.18 10.50
N ALA A 163 12.55 -8.56 11.45
CA ALA A 163 13.02 -9.94 11.62
C ALA A 163 11.86 -10.87 12.00
N HIS A 164 11.01 -10.45 12.94
CA HIS A 164 9.83 -11.22 13.35
C HIS A 164 8.83 -11.40 12.21
N GLN A 165 8.55 -10.35 11.43
CA GLN A 165 7.70 -10.44 10.25
C GLN A 165 8.26 -11.41 9.21
N ALA A 166 9.56 -11.40 8.96
CA ALA A 166 10.22 -12.32 8.04
C ALA A 166 10.05 -13.79 8.48
N GLN A 167 10.19 -14.08 9.76
CA GLN A 167 9.96 -15.41 10.33
C GLN A 167 8.50 -15.85 10.20
N ALA A 168 7.55 -14.97 10.47
CA ALA A 168 6.11 -15.27 10.35
C ALA A 168 5.70 -15.62 8.91
N VAL A 169 6.25 -14.91 7.93
CA VAL A 169 6.05 -15.22 6.49
C VAL A 169 6.66 -16.57 6.13
N SER A 170 7.89 -16.86 6.58
CA SER A 170 8.55 -18.13 6.33
C SER A 170 7.83 -19.33 6.96
N ALA A 171 7.13 -19.10 8.08
CA ALA A 171 6.31 -20.11 8.75
C ALA A 171 4.91 -20.28 8.14
N GLY A 172 4.55 -19.49 7.11
CA GLY A 172 3.22 -19.53 6.49
C GLY A 172 2.08 -19.01 7.36
N ILE A 173 2.39 -18.28 8.44
CA ILE A 173 1.42 -17.75 9.41
C ILE A 173 0.74 -16.47 8.88
N VAL A 174 1.42 -15.73 8.02
CA VAL A 174 0.92 -14.50 7.41
C VAL A 174 1.16 -14.56 5.91
N GLY A 175 0.08 -14.48 5.12
CA GLY A 175 0.14 -14.25 3.67
C GLY A 175 0.17 -12.74 3.38
N TRP A 176 0.90 -12.36 2.35
CA TRP A 176 0.96 -10.97 1.83
C TRP A 176 -0.19 -10.69 0.89
#